data_30b72b53d3acfce4b78afa368686d9ad
#
_entry.id   30b72b53d3acfce4b78afa368686d9ad
#
_cell.length_a   1.000
_cell.length_b   1.000
_cell.length_c   1.000
_cell.angle_alpha   90.00
_cell.angle_beta   90.00
_cell.angle_gamma   90.00
#
_symmetry.space_group_name_H-M   'P 1'
#
loop_
_entity.id
_entity.type
_entity.pdbx_description
1 polymer ?
#
loop_
_entity_poly.entity_id
_entity_poly.type
_entity_poly.pdbx_seq_one_letter_code
_entity_poly.pdbx_strand_id
1 'polypeptide(L)'
;MHFRHGADANGRSQLEMPLDEAGPARKLDGVGGERAVKGDGGGGREVRRIGGDGDAGVSMRIDPDLLDCSICFEPLCPPLYQCQNGHVACFSCWSWLSNKCHVCSHDAIFARNIALEKIVESIKSSCAYAKWGCCNLVSYAQRSTHEEACLFAPSTCPIPGCGYRGFTGCWSGHFLVDHSADCLHFVYGQPFEVNLEVSLPFLVLLGEDDHLFLLLNKNMMPFGHAFTVVCLRTGNLNWKFSYEIITASGGNPENSLQLKASVTNTKEWGGMHPAEAFLLVPYDFCSSTSLTLHVAVARSASV
;
A
#
# COMPACT_ATOMS: atom_id res chain seq x y z
N MET A 1 11.57 16.22 53.29
CA MET A 1 12.39 17.37 52.90
C MET A 1 11.95 17.78 51.50
N HIS A 2 11.47 18.99 51.44
CA HIS A 2 11.00 19.76 50.28
C HIS A 2 12.11 20.03 49.26
N PHE A 3 11.74 20.16 47.98
CA PHE A 3 11.95 21.27 47.04
C PHE A 3 11.46 20.81 45.68
N ARG A 4 10.40 21.29 45.17
CA ARG A 4 9.90 22.48 44.45
C ARG A 4 10.57 22.72 43.10
N HIS A 5 9.71 22.58 42.07
CA HIS A 5 9.39 23.41 40.90
C HIS A 5 10.51 24.20 40.17
N GLY A 6 10.43 24.09 38.83
CA GLY A 6 10.91 25.09 37.89
C GLY A 6 10.50 24.70 36.48
N ALA A 7 9.37 25.25 36.00
CA ALA A 7 8.99 25.30 34.59
C ALA A 7 9.74 26.51 33.98
N ASP A 8 10.00 26.43 32.63
CA ASP A 8 9.77 27.45 31.60
C ASP A 8 10.68 27.18 30.40
N ALA A 9 10.07 27.05 29.31
CA ALA A 9 9.70 27.94 28.21
C ALA A 9 10.71 27.99 27.05
N ASN A 10 10.19 27.66 25.88
CA ASN A 10 10.58 28.15 24.55
C ASN A 10 12.07 28.08 24.13
N GLY A 11 12.36 27.12 23.27
CA GLY A 11 13.57 27.10 22.46
C GLY A 11 13.33 26.39 21.13
N ARG A 12 12.69 27.08 20.20
CA ARG A 12 12.74 26.72 18.79
C ARG A 12 14.17 26.86 18.31
N SER A 13 14.82 25.78 17.92
CA SER A 13 15.95 25.82 17.00
C SER A 13 15.53 25.17 15.68
N GLN A 14 15.31 26.03 14.72
CA GLN A 14 15.28 25.67 13.31
C GLN A 14 16.70 25.23 12.93
N LEU A 15 16.86 24.00 12.50
CA LEU A 15 18.02 23.56 11.73
C LEU A 15 17.58 23.53 10.27
N GLU A 16 17.95 24.58 9.56
CA GLU A 16 17.95 24.63 8.10
C GLU A 16 18.99 23.65 7.59
N MET A 17 18.55 22.70 6.77
CA MET A 17 19.43 21.84 5.99
C MET A 17 19.68 22.47 4.62
N PRO A 18 20.91 22.49 4.12
CA PRO A 18 21.23 23.09 2.84
C PRO A 18 20.76 22.23 1.68
N LEU A 19 20.20 22.90 0.68
CA LEU A 19 19.87 22.36 -0.65
C LEU A 19 21.18 22.13 -1.40
N ASP A 20 21.57 20.89 -1.63
CA ASP A 20 22.66 20.55 -2.54
C ASP A 20 22.19 20.47 -3.98
N GLU A 21 22.93 21.18 -4.81
CA GLU A 21 22.69 21.45 -6.21
C GLU A 21 22.78 20.20 -7.08
N ALA A 22 21.76 20.01 -7.94
CA ALA A 22 21.81 19.06 -9.04
C ALA A 22 22.68 19.62 -10.17
N GLY A 23 23.72 18.90 -10.55
CA GLY A 23 24.61 19.20 -11.67
C GLY A 23 23.93 19.12 -13.05
N PRO A 24 24.51 19.70 -14.09
CA PRO A 24 23.80 20.02 -15.32
C PRO A 24 23.65 18.84 -16.29
N ALA A 25 22.44 18.68 -16.80
CA ALA A 25 22.12 17.79 -17.91
C ALA A 25 22.69 18.35 -19.23
N ARG A 26 23.35 17.50 -19.99
CA ARG A 26 23.94 17.80 -21.31
C ARG A 26 22.84 18.10 -22.33
N LYS A 27 22.99 19.23 -23.01
CA LYS A 27 22.24 19.61 -24.20
C LYS A 27 22.68 18.73 -25.39
N LEU A 28 21.68 18.23 -26.12
CA LEU A 28 21.85 17.78 -27.49
C LEU A 28 21.12 18.81 -28.38
N ASP A 29 21.89 19.51 -29.20
CA ASP A 29 21.42 20.45 -30.19
C ASP A 29 20.81 19.71 -31.38
N GLY A 30 19.62 20.13 -31.79
CA GLY A 30 18.94 19.68 -33.01
C GLY A 30 18.21 20.85 -33.66
N VAL A 31 18.78 21.33 -34.74
CA VAL A 31 18.39 22.45 -35.62
C VAL A 31 17.03 22.23 -36.29
N GLY A 32 16.20 23.27 -36.39
CA GLY A 32 15.10 23.28 -37.36
C GLY A 32 14.03 24.36 -37.18
N GLY A 33 14.25 25.54 -37.81
CA GLY A 33 13.31 26.30 -38.62
C GLY A 33 12.11 26.97 -37.95
N GLU A 34 12.28 28.23 -37.56
CA GLU A 34 11.20 29.22 -37.34
C GLU A 34 10.44 29.55 -38.64
N ARG A 35 9.10 29.58 -38.54
CA ARG A 35 8.25 30.47 -39.35
C ARG A 35 7.21 31.10 -38.44
N ALA A 36 7.39 32.39 -38.21
CA ALA A 36 6.43 33.26 -37.53
C ALA A 36 5.25 33.56 -38.46
N VAL A 37 4.03 33.36 -37.95
CA VAL A 37 2.82 33.96 -38.47
C VAL A 37 2.17 34.75 -37.33
N LYS A 38 2.13 36.09 -37.53
CA LYS A 38 1.37 37.03 -36.71
C LYS A 38 -0.13 36.84 -37.00
N GLY A 39 -0.94 36.70 -35.99
CA GLY A 39 -2.40 36.69 -36.07
C GLY A 39 -3.00 37.10 -34.75
N ASP A 40 -3.80 38.09 -34.81
CA ASP A 40 -4.40 39.00 -33.86
C ASP A 40 -5.36 38.35 -32.81
N GLY A 41 -5.62 39.10 -31.75
CA GLY A 41 -6.23 38.75 -30.48
C GLY A 41 -7.59 38.05 -30.51
N GLY A 42 -7.74 37.16 -29.54
CA GLY A 42 -9.01 36.55 -29.13
C GLY A 42 -8.73 35.53 -28.06
N GLY A 43 -9.17 35.80 -26.81
CA GLY A 43 -8.98 34.90 -25.66
C GLY A 43 -9.66 33.54 -25.87
N GLY A 44 -8.89 32.57 -26.35
CA GLY A 44 -9.26 31.18 -26.54
C GLY A 44 -8.44 30.31 -25.61
N ARG A 45 -9.12 29.54 -24.81
CA ARG A 45 -8.53 28.48 -24.00
C ARG A 45 -7.66 27.57 -24.85
N GLU A 46 -6.37 27.58 -24.61
CA GLU A 46 -5.39 26.76 -25.33
C GLU A 46 -5.58 25.28 -24.95
N VAL A 47 -6.12 24.51 -25.88
CA VAL A 47 -6.18 23.06 -25.82
C VAL A 47 -4.87 22.52 -26.37
N ARG A 48 -3.94 22.13 -25.54
CA ARG A 48 -2.73 21.40 -25.97
C ARG A 48 -3.08 19.99 -26.36
N ARG A 49 -2.93 19.67 -27.65
CA ARG A 49 -2.95 18.29 -28.14
C ARG A 49 -1.58 17.69 -27.92
N ILE A 50 -1.50 16.70 -27.03
CA ILE A 50 -0.30 15.87 -26.89
C ILE A 50 -0.43 14.74 -27.92
N GLY A 51 0.32 14.85 -29.00
CA GLY A 51 0.38 13.82 -30.03
C GLY A 51 1.30 12.69 -29.62
N GLY A 52 0.74 11.51 -29.47
CA GLY A 52 1.42 10.22 -29.34
C GLY A 52 0.43 9.14 -29.75
N ASP A 53 0.83 8.27 -30.62
CA ASP A 53 0.06 7.28 -31.35
C ASP A 53 -1.15 6.67 -30.64
N GLY A 54 -2.34 6.83 -31.21
CA GLY A 54 -3.45 5.86 -31.10
C GLY A 54 -4.62 6.21 -30.20
N ASP A 55 -4.55 7.17 -29.28
CA ASP A 55 -5.72 7.59 -28.48
C ASP A 55 -6.00 9.08 -28.69
N ALA A 56 -7.06 9.40 -29.44
CA ALA A 56 -7.52 10.77 -29.70
C ALA A 56 -8.23 11.39 -28.48
N GLY A 57 -7.72 11.15 -27.28
CA GLY A 57 -8.26 11.67 -26.04
C GLY A 57 -8.09 13.19 -25.90
N VAL A 58 -9.09 13.89 -25.38
CA VAL A 58 -9.00 15.30 -25.01
C VAL A 58 -8.54 15.37 -23.55
N SER A 59 -7.40 16.03 -23.33
CA SER A 59 -6.95 16.31 -21.94
C SER A 59 -7.74 17.50 -21.40
N MET A 60 -8.42 17.31 -20.28
CA MET A 60 -9.17 18.38 -19.62
C MET A 60 -8.93 18.32 -18.10
N ARG A 61 -8.98 19.50 -17.47
CA ARG A 61 -8.91 19.61 -16.01
C ARG A 61 -10.32 19.66 -15.47
N ILE A 62 -10.66 18.72 -14.60
CA ILE A 62 -11.96 18.64 -13.89
C ILE A 62 -11.66 18.78 -12.41
N ASP A 63 -12.53 19.52 -11.70
CA ASP A 63 -12.48 19.57 -10.25
C ASP A 63 -12.92 18.20 -9.70
N PRO A 64 -12.11 17.54 -8.84
CA PRO A 64 -12.45 16.25 -8.25
C PRO A 64 -13.82 16.25 -7.55
N ASP A 65 -14.20 17.34 -6.89
CA ASP A 65 -15.48 17.46 -6.16
C ASP A 65 -16.71 17.28 -7.07
N LEU A 66 -16.53 17.49 -8.38
CA LEU A 66 -17.59 17.24 -9.38
C LEU A 66 -17.75 15.76 -9.73
N LEU A 67 -16.78 14.94 -9.36
CA LEU A 67 -16.74 13.52 -9.62
C LEU A 67 -17.10 12.67 -8.40
N ASP A 68 -17.37 13.32 -7.27
CA ASP A 68 -17.73 12.67 -6.02
C ASP A 68 -19.24 12.82 -5.73
N CYS A 69 -19.82 11.84 -5.07
CA CYS A 69 -21.19 11.91 -4.62
C CYS A 69 -21.32 12.94 -3.50
N SER A 70 -22.21 13.91 -3.67
CA SER A 70 -22.44 14.99 -2.70
C SER A 70 -23.02 14.55 -1.35
N ILE A 71 -23.33 13.24 -1.18
CA ILE A 71 -23.89 12.68 0.05
C ILE A 71 -22.84 11.87 0.81
N CYS A 72 -22.17 10.92 0.15
CA CYS A 72 -21.17 10.04 0.79
C CYS A 72 -19.73 10.47 0.52
N PHE A 73 -19.51 11.43 -0.36
CA PHE A 73 -18.20 11.94 -0.78
C PHE A 73 -17.30 10.88 -1.43
N GLU A 74 -17.89 9.75 -1.83
CA GLU A 74 -17.20 8.71 -2.58
C GLU A 74 -17.27 8.99 -4.08
N PRO A 75 -16.32 8.50 -4.88
CA PRO A 75 -16.34 8.63 -6.33
C PRO A 75 -17.68 8.19 -6.93
N LEU A 76 -18.20 8.99 -7.85
CA LEU A 76 -19.41 8.66 -8.60
C LEU A 76 -19.18 7.40 -9.43
N CYS A 77 -19.91 6.32 -9.11
CA CYS A 77 -19.92 5.06 -9.84
C CYS A 77 -21.31 4.80 -10.44
N PRO A 78 -21.40 4.38 -11.70
CA PRO A 78 -22.67 3.96 -12.28
C PRO A 78 -23.33 2.80 -11.49
N PRO A 79 -24.69 2.80 -11.38
CA PRO A 79 -25.64 3.75 -11.96
C PRO A 79 -25.75 5.05 -11.15
N LEU A 80 -25.91 6.18 -11.86
CA LEU A 80 -26.04 7.51 -11.29
C LEU A 80 -27.45 8.05 -11.48
N TYR A 81 -27.98 8.71 -10.44
CA TYR A 81 -29.31 9.27 -10.44
C TYR A 81 -29.28 10.78 -10.21
N GLN A 82 -30.12 11.49 -10.91
CA GLN A 82 -30.26 12.94 -10.76
C GLN A 82 -31.71 13.34 -10.51
N CYS A 83 -31.94 14.40 -9.73
CA CYS A 83 -33.22 15.05 -9.59
C CYS A 83 -33.49 15.98 -10.79
N GLN A 84 -34.71 16.52 -10.88
CA GLN A 84 -35.11 17.46 -11.93
C GLN A 84 -34.22 18.72 -11.99
N ASN A 85 -33.65 19.14 -10.85
CA ASN A 85 -32.74 20.29 -10.77
C ASN A 85 -31.26 19.92 -11.06
N GLY A 86 -30.98 18.67 -11.45
CA GLY A 86 -29.65 18.24 -11.85
C GLY A 86 -28.72 17.79 -10.69
N HIS A 87 -29.20 17.75 -9.44
CA HIS A 87 -28.39 17.23 -8.32
C HIS A 87 -28.22 15.72 -8.46
N VAL A 88 -26.98 15.23 -8.34
CA VAL A 88 -26.61 13.84 -8.60
C VAL A 88 -26.35 13.10 -7.29
N ALA A 89 -26.73 11.83 -7.27
CA ALA A 89 -26.38 10.88 -6.21
C ALA A 89 -25.97 9.53 -6.79
N CYS A 90 -25.06 8.83 -6.13
CA CYS A 90 -24.73 7.45 -6.45
C CYS A 90 -25.92 6.53 -6.09
N PHE A 91 -25.93 5.32 -6.65
CA PHE A 91 -27.01 4.34 -6.41
C PHE A 91 -27.26 4.09 -4.93
N SER A 92 -26.21 3.85 -4.16
CA SER A 92 -26.31 3.57 -2.73
C SER A 92 -27.00 4.71 -1.97
N CYS A 93 -26.59 5.95 -2.20
CA CYS A 93 -27.21 7.11 -1.56
C CYS A 93 -28.62 7.35 -2.06
N TRP A 94 -28.84 7.27 -3.38
CA TRP A 94 -30.17 7.41 -3.97
C TRP A 94 -31.18 6.43 -3.37
N SER A 95 -30.80 5.17 -3.13
CA SER A 95 -31.70 4.15 -2.58
C SER A 95 -32.21 4.48 -1.16
N TRP A 96 -31.51 5.35 -0.44
CA TRP A 96 -31.90 5.84 0.90
C TRP A 96 -32.70 7.14 0.85
N LEU A 97 -32.72 7.83 -0.29
CA LEU A 97 -33.50 9.06 -0.45
C LEU A 97 -34.98 8.71 -0.67
N SER A 98 -35.84 8.95 0.33
CA SER A 98 -37.27 8.74 0.27
C SER A 98 -37.96 9.72 -0.69
N ASN A 99 -37.59 9.70 -1.99
CA ASN A 99 -38.08 10.62 -3.05
C ASN A 99 -37.85 12.11 -2.78
N LYS A 100 -36.91 12.46 -1.87
CA LYS A 100 -36.54 13.87 -1.63
C LYS A 100 -35.08 14.09 -1.99
N CYS A 101 -34.82 15.13 -2.76
CA CYS A 101 -33.43 15.51 -3.05
C CYS A 101 -32.81 16.14 -1.79
N HIS A 102 -31.64 15.64 -1.38
CA HIS A 102 -30.93 16.15 -0.21
C HIS A 102 -30.42 17.60 -0.37
N VAL A 103 -30.23 18.08 -1.62
CA VAL A 103 -29.75 19.43 -1.91
C VAL A 103 -30.91 20.42 -1.99
N CYS A 104 -31.94 20.16 -2.84
CA CYS A 104 -33.03 21.09 -3.05
C CYS A 104 -34.27 20.79 -2.20
N SER A 105 -34.27 19.70 -1.42
CA SER A 105 -35.34 19.29 -0.50
C SER A 105 -36.72 19.12 -1.14
N HIS A 106 -36.82 19.22 -2.45
CA HIS A 106 -38.09 19.03 -3.19
C HIS A 106 -38.35 17.53 -3.36
N ASP A 107 -39.65 17.19 -3.44
CA ASP A 107 -40.06 15.87 -3.91
C ASP A 107 -39.54 15.70 -5.32
N ALA A 108 -38.62 14.72 -5.49
CA ALA A 108 -37.87 14.58 -6.71
C ALA A 108 -38.21 13.26 -7.39
N ILE A 109 -38.57 13.33 -8.65
CA ILE A 109 -38.50 12.19 -9.53
C ILE A 109 -37.03 12.10 -9.97
N PHE A 110 -36.36 11.06 -9.52
CA PHE A 110 -34.99 10.79 -9.93
C PHE A 110 -34.98 10.04 -11.26
N ALA A 111 -34.18 10.53 -12.18
CA ALA A 111 -33.88 9.84 -13.45
C ALA A 111 -32.43 9.38 -13.49
N ARG A 112 -32.17 8.25 -14.16
CA ARG A 112 -30.82 7.78 -14.38
C ARG A 112 -30.09 8.71 -15.36
N ASN A 113 -28.88 9.15 -14.98
CA ASN A 113 -28.06 10.05 -15.82
C ASN A 113 -27.01 9.27 -16.61
N ILE A 114 -27.45 8.63 -17.71
CA ILE A 114 -26.60 7.82 -18.57
C ILE A 114 -25.46 8.63 -19.21
N ALA A 115 -25.69 9.93 -19.49
CA ALA A 115 -24.67 10.79 -20.08
C ALA A 115 -23.51 11.00 -19.09
N LEU A 116 -23.83 11.29 -17.83
CA LEU A 116 -22.81 11.46 -16.79
C LEU A 116 -22.08 10.15 -16.49
N GLU A 117 -22.79 9.01 -16.50
CA GLU A 117 -22.16 7.70 -16.34
C GLU A 117 -21.06 7.47 -17.37
N LYS A 118 -21.36 7.72 -18.66
CA LYS A 118 -20.36 7.60 -19.74
C LYS A 118 -19.17 8.53 -19.56
N ILE A 119 -19.42 9.75 -19.07
CA ILE A 119 -18.34 10.71 -18.80
C ILE A 119 -17.46 10.20 -17.67
N VAL A 120 -18.03 9.80 -16.54
CA VAL A 120 -17.29 9.31 -15.37
C VAL A 120 -16.49 8.05 -15.70
N GLU A 121 -17.05 7.12 -16.48
CA GLU A 121 -16.34 5.92 -16.94
C GLU A 121 -15.17 6.24 -17.89
N SER A 122 -15.29 7.32 -18.68
CA SER A 122 -14.23 7.74 -19.61
C SER A 122 -13.07 8.49 -18.94
N ILE A 123 -13.30 9.07 -17.75
CA ILE A 123 -12.28 9.82 -17.02
C ILE A 123 -11.26 8.86 -16.42
N LYS A 124 -10.01 9.01 -16.85
CA LYS A 124 -8.86 8.27 -16.30
C LYS A 124 -7.95 9.21 -15.55
N SER A 125 -7.45 8.75 -14.43
CA SER A 125 -6.46 9.44 -13.60
C SER A 125 -5.25 8.56 -13.34
N SER A 126 -4.12 9.19 -13.12
CA SER A 126 -2.93 8.48 -12.67
C SER A 126 -3.14 7.99 -11.24
N CYS A 127 -2.61 6.81 -10.93
CA CYS A 127 -2.57 6.28 -9.57
C CYS A 127 -1.80 7.24 -8.64
N ALA A 128 -2.22 7.35 -7.37
CA ALA A 128 -1.50 8.14 -6.35
C ALA A 128 -0.05 7.68 -6.18
N TYR A 129 0.23 6.42 -6.51
CA TYR A 129 1.56 5.83 -6.46
C TYR A 129 2.35 5.94 -7.77
N ALA A 130 1.94 6.82 -8.69
CA ALA A 130 2.69 7.08 -9.93
C ALA A 130 4.13 7.53 -9.65
N LYS A 131 4.35 8.32 -8.60
CA LYS A 131 5.69 8.71 -8.14
C LYS A 131 6.57 7.54 -7.66
N TRP A 132 5.95 6.41 -7.33
CA TRP A 132 6.59 5.16 -6.91
C TRP A 132 6.75 4.17 -8.07
N GLY A 133 6.36 4.55 -9.30
CA GLY A 133 6.52 3.74 -10.51
C GLY A 133 5.23 3.14 -11.08
N CYS A 134 4.06 3.38 -10.50
CA CYS A 134 2.80 2.91 -11.07
C CYS A 134 2.46 3.70 -12.34
N CYS A 135 2.50 3.03 -13.49
CA CYS A 135 2.17 3.63 -14.80
C CYS A 135 0.69 3.46 -15.19
N ASN A 136 -0.13 2.89 -14.32
CA ASN A 136 -1.53 2.61 -14.64
C ASN A 136 -2.37 3.89 -14.66
N LEU A 137 -3.10 4.08 -15.77
CA LEU A 137 -4.20 5.03 -15.87
C LEU A 137 -5.49 4.28 -15.55
N VAL A 138 -6.12 4.62 -14.44
CA VAL A 138 -7.34 3.96 -13.96
C VAL A 138 -8.55 4.87 -14.08
N SER A 139 -9.74 4.32 -14.26
CA SER A 139 -10.95 5.14 -14.21
C SER A 139 -11.08 5.77 -12.83
N TYR A 140 -11.60 7.00 -12.76
CA TYR A 140 -11.74 7.73 -11.51
C TYR A 140 -12.52 6.92 -10.46
N ALA A 141 -13.58 6.28 -10.89
CA ALA A 141 -14.43 5.43 -10.04
C ALA A 141 -13.71 4.18 -9.47
N GLN A 142 -12.67 3.68 -10.14
CA GLN A 142 -11.92 2.49 -9.72
C GLN A 142 -10.59 2.83 -9.06
N ARG A 143 -10.31 4.12 -8.86
CA ARG A 143 -9.03 4.59 -8.35
C ARG A 143 -8.73 4.04 -6.96
N SER A 144 -9.66 4.13 -6.01
CA SER A 144 -9.48 3.62 -4.65
C SER A 144 -9.25 2.11 -4.64
N THR A 145 -10.05 1.35 -5.38
CA THR A 145 -9.88 -0.11 -5.51
C THR A 145 -8.53 -0.48 -6.10
N HIS A 146 -8.07 0.25 -7.13
CA HIS A 146 -6.74 0.04 -7.68
C HIS A 146 -5.65 0.40 -6.66
N GLU A 147 -5.76 1.55 -5.97
CA GLU A 147 -4.77 2.01 -5.00
C GLU A 147 -4.65 1.06 -3.80
N GLU A 148 -5.75 0.43 -3.38
CA GLU A 148 -5.73 -0.61 -2.36
C GLU A 148 -4.99 -1.87 -2.80
N ALA A 149 -5.02 -2.17 -4.10
CA ALA A 149 -4.41 -3.34 -4.72
C ALA A 149 -3.11 -3.02 -5.46
N CYS A 150 -2.63 -1.78 -5.42
CA CYS A 150 -1.48 -1.35 -6.19
C CYS A 150 -0.18 -1.91 -5.63
N LEU A 151 0.62 -2.53 -6.50
CA LEU A 151 1.93 -3.12 -6.14
C LEU A 151 2.97 -2.06 -5.74
N PHE A 152 2.76 -0.81 -6.17
CA PHE A 152 3.62 0.33 -5.87
C PHE A 152 3.16 1.11 -4.62
N ALA A 153 2.12 0.63 -3.93
CA ALA A 153 1.74 1.23 -2.67
C ALA A 153 2.83 0.95 -1.62
N PRO A 154 3.41 1.98 -1.00
CA PRO A 154 4.52 1.80 -0.08
C PRO A 154 4.03 1.28 1.28
N SER A 155 4.80 0.37 1.85
CA SER A 155 4.71 -0.07 3.25
C SER A 155 5.82 0.58 4.07
N THR A 156 5.65 0.66 5.38
CA THR A 156 6.66 1.17 6.31
C THR A 156 7.58 0.03 6.74
N CYS A 157 8.88 0.31 6.90
CA CYS A 157 9.84 -0.66 7.43
C CYS A 157 9.39 -1.13 8.83
N PRO A 158 9.35 -2.44 9.09
CA PRO A 158 8.89 -2.98 10.36
C PRO A 158 9.90 -2.78 11.52
N ILE A 159 11.15 -2.46 11.21
CA ILE A 159 12.20 -2.29 12.23
C ILE A 159 11.92 -1.04 13.05
N PRO A 160 11.87 -1.15 14.39
CA PRO A 160 11.60 -0.02 15.26
C PRO A 160 12.59 1.13 15.06
N GLY A 161 12.04 2.35 14.93
CA GLY A 161 12.85 3.56 14.71
C GLY A 161 13.26 3.81 13.26
N CYS A 162 13.01 2.89 12.34
CA CYS A 162 13.24 3.09 10.92
C CYS A 162 12.04 3.80 10.27
N GLY A 163 12.27 4.95 9.67
CA GLY A 163 11.24 5.73 8.96
C GLY A 163 11.14 5.42 7.46
N TYR A 164 11.88 4.42 6.96
CA TYR A 164 11.87 4.08 5.54
C TYR A 164 10.50 3.57 5.09
N ARG A 165 10.09 4.01 3.90
CA ARG A 165 8.89 3.53 3.21
C ARG A 165 9.27 3.05 1.83
N GLY A 166 8.97 1.80 1.54
CA GLY A 166 9.28 1.15 0.27
C GLY A 166 8.12 0.29 -0.23
N PHE A 167 8.23 -0.17 -1.47
CA PHE A 167 7.32 -1.14 -2.07
C PHE A 167 8.10 -2.40 -2.47
N THR A 168 7.39 -3.47 -2.86
CA THR A 168 8.02 -4.69 -3.38
C THR A 168 8.96 -4.33 -4.55
N GLY A 169 10.22 -4.78 -4.46
CA GLY A 169 11.30 -4.40 -5.40
C GLY A 169 12.29 -3.35 -4.85
N CYS A 170 12.06 -2.80 -3.65
CA CYS A 170 12.97 -1.85 -3.00
C CYS A 170 13.54 -2.35 -1.67
N TRP A 171 13.06 -3.48 -1.15
CA TRP A 171 13.40 -3.94 0.19
C TRP A 171 14.83 -4.47 0.29
N SER A 172 15.31 -5.25 -0.70
CA SER A 172 16.68 -5.77 -0.70
C SER A 172 17.71 -4.66 -0.57
N GLY A 173 17.53 -3.57 -1.34
CA GLY A 173 18.45 -2.42 -1.26
C GLY A 173 18.43 -1.76 0.12
N HIS A 174 17.25 -1.55 0.71
CA HIS A 174 17.14 -0.96 2.04
C HIS A 174 17.73 -1.86 3.13
N PHE A 175 17.35 -3.15 3.16
CA PHE A 175 17.85 -4.05 4.18
C PHE A 175 19.36 -4.32 4.06
N LEU A 176 19.89 -4.38 2.83
CA LEU A 176 21.32 -4.55 2.62
C LEU A 176 22.15 -3.39 3.22
N VAL A 177 21.64 -2.18 3.12
CA VAL A 177 22.35 -0.97 3.59
C VAL A 177 22.10 -0.70 5.07
N ASP A 178 20.83 -0.74 5.51
CA ASP A 178 20.44 -0.21 6.81
C ASP A 178 20.20 -1.31 7.86
N HIS A 179 19.87 -2.55 7.46
CA HIS A 179 19.45 -3.63 8.34
C HIS A 179 20.00 -5.00 7.94
N SER A 180 21.23 -5.07 7.46
CA SER A 180 21.81 -6.31 6.95
C SER A 180 21.88 -7.47 7.97
N ALA A 181 21.96 -7.16 9.25
CA ALA A 181 21.96 -8.13 10.34
C ALA A 181 20.56 -8.59 10.77
N ASP A 182 19.50 -7.86 10.37
CA ASP A 182 18.15 -8.05 10.86
C ASP A 182 17.24 -8.84 9.90
N CYS A 183 17.79 -9.31 8.75
CA CYS A 183 17.00 -10.05 7.77
C CYS A 183 17.68 -11.32 7.28
N LEU A 184 16.89 -12.32 6.95
CA LEU A 184 17.31 -13.54 6.28
C LEU A 184 16.74 -13.59 4.86
N HIS A 185 17.59 -13.92 3.89
CA HIS A 185 17.17 -14.17 2.52
C HIS A 185 16.81 -15.65 2.34
N PHE A 186 15.74 -15.94 1.62
CA PHE A 186 15.30 -17.30 1.36
C PHE A 186 14.83 -17.50 -0.09
N VAL A 187 14.81 -18.76 -0.53
CA VAL A 187 14.29 -19.22 -1.81
C VAL A 187 12.97 -19.97 -1.58
N TYR A 188 11.95 -19.67 -2.38
CA TYR A 188 10.65 -20.30 -2.25
C TYR A 188 10.72 -21.82 -2.43
N GLY A 189 9.98 -22.54 -1.58
CA GLY A 189 9.89 -24.00 -1.60
C GLY A 189 11.12 -24.72 -1.03
N GLN A 190 12.15 -24.00 -0.59
CA GLN A 190 13.31 -24.58 0.09
C GLN A 190 13.24 -24.32 1.59
N PRO A 191 13.29 -25.36 2.44
CA PRO A 191 13.40 -25.20 3.88
C PRO A 191 14.75 -24.55 4.26
N PHE A 192 14.72 -23.62 5.22
CA PHE A 192 15.91 -23.00 5.79
C PHE A 192 15.83 -22.96 7.31
N GLU A 193 16.98 -22.99 7.94
CA GLU A 193 17.08 -22.94 9.40
C GLU A 193 17.10 -21.51 9.91
N VAL A 194 16.35 -21.29 10.99
CA VAL A 194 16.26 -20.02 11.69
C VAL A 194 16.60 -20.25 13.15
N ASN A 195 17.66 -19.63 13.64
CA ASN A 195 17.99 -19.54 15.04
C ASN A 195 17.44 -18.22 15.59
N LEU A 196 16.24 -18.27 16.19
CA LEU A 196 15.56 -17.09 16.67
C LEU A 196 15.85 -16.87 18.17
N GLU A 197 16.28 -15.66 18.50
CA GLU A 197 16.32 -15.20 19.89
C GLU A 197 14.88 -14.96 20.38
N VAL A 198 14.49 -15.66 21.46
CA VAL A 198 13.08 -15.65 21.93
C VAL A 198 12.61 -14.30 22.48
N SER A 199 13.52 -13.36 22.70
CA SER A 199 13.23 -11.98 23.08
C SER A 199 12.75 -11.13 21.91
N LEU A 200 13.10 -11.50 20.67
CA LEU A 200 12.73 -10.75 19.46
C LEU A 200 11.26 -10.98 19.11
N PRO A 201 10.48 -9.92 18.86
CA PRO A 201 9.07 -10.04 18.50
C PRO A 201 8.86 -10.57 17.08
N PHE A 202 9.84 -10.44 16.22
CA PHE A 202 9.82 -10.97 14.86
C PHE A 202 11.23 -11.04 14.26
N LEU A 203 11.35 -11.80 13.17
CA LEU A 203 12.49 -11.82 12.27
C LEU A 203 12.01 -11.47 10.86
N VAL A 204 12.80 -10.65 10.15
CA VAL A 204 12.51 -10.30 8.75
C VAL A 204 13.02 -11.38 7.83
N LEU A 205 12.16 -11.84 6.91
CA LEU A 205 12.47 -12.79 5.87
C LEU A 205 12.25 -12.12 4.51
N LEU A 206 13.25 -12.14 3.65
CA LEU A 206 13.20 -11.52 2.33
C LEU A 206 13.26 -12.58 1.25
N GLY A 207 12.20 -12.66 0.45
CA GLY A 207 12.14 -13.58 -0.69
C GLY A 207 13.02 -13.11 -1.85
N GLU A 208 13.40 -14.04 -2.75
CA GLU A 208 14.20 -13.77 -3.95
C GLU A 208 13.58 -12.74 -4.91
N ASP A 209 12.28 -12.49 -4.78
CA ASP A 209 11.51 -11.53 -5.57
C ASP A 209 11.16 -10.24 -4.79
N ASP A 210 11.90 -9.95 -3.73
CA ASP A 210 11.76 -8.77 -2.89
C ASP A 210 10.43 -8.67 -2.09
N HIS A 211 9.72 -9.78 -1.93
CA HIS A 211 8.62 -9.80 -0.98
C HIS A 211 9.14 -9.88 0.45
N LEU A 212 8.58 -9.01 1.29
CA LEU A 212 8.94 -8.92 2.70
C LEU A 212 7.97 -9.73 3.56
N PHE A 213 8.52 -10.68 4.31
CA PHE A 213 7.78 -11.48 5.28
C PHE A 213 8.30 -11.24 6.70
N LEU A 214 7.44 -11.42 7.68
CA LEU A 214 7.82 -11.44 9.08
C LEU A 214 7.48 -12.80 9.66
N LEU A 215 8.50 -13.46 10.22
CA LEU A 215 8.30 -14.57 11.15
C LEU A 215 8.03 -13.97 12.52
N LEU A 216 6.79 -13.93 12.93
CA LEU A 216 6.33 -13.32 14.17
C LEU A 216 6.54 -14.28 15.33
N ASN A 217 6.96 -13.76 16.47
CA ASN A 217 7.11 -14.45 17.73
C ASN A 217 6.30 -13.71 18.81
N LYS A 218 5.34 -14.40 19.43
CA LYS A 218 4.57 -13.87 20.54
C LYS A 218 4.72 -14.76 21.76
N ASN A 219 5.22 -14.19 22.85
CA ASN A 219 5.25 -14.88 24.13
C ASN A 219 3.82 -15.06 24.66
N MET A 220 3.42 -16.31 24.89
CA MET A 220 2.10 -16.75 25.33
C MET A 220 2.16 -17.36 26.73
N MET A 221 2.66 -16.60 27.71
CA MET A 221 2.76 -17.08 29.10
C MET A 221 1.43 -17.65 29.62
N PRO A 222 1.45 -18.80 30.33
CA PRO A 222 2.62 -19.62 30.73
C PRO A 222 2.96 -20.73 29.71
N PHE A 223 2.41 -20.73 28.50
CA PHE A 223 2.39 -21.88 27.60
C PHE A 223 3.63 -22.02 26.71
N GLY A 224 4.25 -20.92 26.29
CA GLY A 224 5.36 -20.94 25.35
C GLY A 224 5.35 -19.76 24.38
N HIS A 225 5.83 -19.98 23.18
CA HIS A 225 5.93 -19.00 22.10
C HIS A 225 5.03 -19.36 20.93
N ALA A 226 4.26 -18.40 20.40
CA ALA A 226 3.42 -18.59 19.23
C ALA A 226 4.12 -17.99 18.00
N PHE A 227 4.31 -18.83 16.97
CA PHE A 227 4.95 -18.44 15.71
C PHE A 227 3.97 -18.44 14.54
N THR A 228 4.04 -17.43 13.70
CA THR A 228 3.31 -17.36 12.44
C THR A 228 4.09 -16.54 11.42
N VAL A 229 3.77 -16.70 10.12
CA VAL A 229 4.39 -15.92 9.05
C VAL A 229 3.35 -15.02 8.42
N VAL A 230 3.67 -13.75 8.30
CA VAL A 230 2.87 -12.75 7.57
C VAL A 230 3.67 -12.13 6.43
N CYS A 231 3.01 -11.69 5.38
CA CYS A 231 3.62 -10.94 4.29
C CYS A 231 3.25 -9.46 4.42
N LEU A 232 4.26 -8.59 4.48
CA LEU A 232 4.10 -7.14 4.41
C LEU A 232 3.98 -6.73 2.95
N ARG A 233 2.75 -6.55 2.50
CA ARG A 233 2.51 -6.07 1.14
C ARG A 233 1.19 -5.34 1.02
N THR A 234 1.16 -4.43 0.09
CA THR A 234 -0.04 -3.82 -0.47
C THR A 234 -0.38 -4.51 -1.79
N GLY A 235 -1.65 -4.69 -2.04
CA GLY A 235 -2.13 -5.21 -3.30
C GLY A 235 -2.47 -6.70 -3.31
N ASN A 236 -3.35 -7.02 -4.26
CA ASN A 236 -3.81 -8.39 -4.52
C ASN A 236 -2.95 -8.94 -5.66
N LEU A 237 -1.93 -9.71 -5.33
CA LEU A 237 -1.16 -10.41 -6.36
C LEU A 237 -1.87 -11.70 -6.74
N ASN A 238 -1.65 -12.14 -7.99
CA ASN A 238 -2.08 -13.45 -8.51
C ASN A 238 -1.37 -14.63 -7.80
N TRP A 239 -0.72 -14.39 -6.67
CA TRP A 239 0.03 -15.38 -5.92
C TRP A 239 -0.50 -15.50 -4.51
N LYS A 240 -0.70 -16.73 -4.07
CA LYS A 240 -0.95 -17.10 -2.68
C LYS A 240 0.34 -17.66 -2.09
N PHE A 241 0.66 -17.25 -0.88
CA PHE A 241 1.78 -17.81 -0.14
C PHE A 241 1.27 -18.75 0.95
N SER A 242 2.03 -19.83 1.15
CA SER A 242 1.87 -20.73 2.30
C SER A 242 3.20 -20.87 2.99
N TYR A 243 3.18 -21.23 4.26
CA TYR A 243 4.39 -21.49 5.03
C TYR A 243 4.29 -22.77 5.79
N GLU A 244 5.43 -23.31 6.13
CA GLU A 244 5.60 -24.46 7.01
C GLU A 244 6.65 -24.11 8.06
N ILE A 245 6.34 -24.34 9.32
CA ILE A 245 7.28 -24.17 10.44
C ILE A 245 7.39 -25.51 11.14
N ILE A 246 8.62 -25.98 11.35
CA ILE A 246 8.95 -27.21 12.05
C ILE A 246 9.96 -26.89 13.14
N THR A 247 9.76 -27.45 14.34
CA THR A 247 10.74 -27.41 15.43
C THR A 247 10.77 -28.75 16.15
N ALA A 248 11.90 -29.08 16.75
CA ALA A 248 12.06 -30.32 17.50
C ALA A 248 12.72 -30.05 18.85
N SER A 249 12.25 -30.71 19.90
CA SER A 249 12.80 -30.59 21.24
C SER A 249 14.17 -31.29 21.30
N GLY A 250 15.21 -30.53 21.70
CA GLY A 250 16.56 -31.09 21.85
C GLY A 250 17.14 -31.71 20.59
N GLY A 251 16.64 -31.35 19.40
CA GLY A 251 17.06 -31.94 18.13
C GLY A 251 16.53 -33.36 17.89
N ASN A 252 15.64 -33.88 18.75
CA ASN A 252 15.03 -35.19 18.53
C ASN A 252 13.83 -35.10 17.57
N PRO A 253 13.90 -35.70 16.36
CA PRO A 253 12.81 -35.62 15.37
C PRO A 253 11.52 -36.30 15.82
N GLU A 254 11.58 -37.23 16.78
CA GLU A 254 10.36 -37.87 17.33
C GLU A 254 9.52 -36.88 18.17
N ASN A 255 10.17 -35.85 18.75
CA ASN A 255 9.51 -34.79 19.50
C ASN A 255 9.46 -33.51 18.66
N SER A 256 8.78 -33.55 17.53
CA SER A 256 8.66 -32.40 16.63
C SER A 256 7.26 -31.81 16.61
N LEU A 257 7.19 -30.50 16.41
CA LEU A 257 5.96 -29.75 16.16
C LEU A 257 6.02 -29.17 14.76
N GLN A 258 4.91 -29.22 14.05
CA GLN A 258 4.80 -28.76 12.69
C GLN A 258 3.49 -28.00 12.47
N LEU A 259 3.57 -26.91 11.74
CA LEU A 259 2.41 -26.17 11.25
C LEU A 259 2.60 -25.87 9.77
N LYS A 260 1.56 -26.14 8.99
CA LYS A 260 1.46 -25.67 7.60
C LYS A 260 0.21 -24.82 7.46
N ALA A 261 0.35 -23.59 6.98
CA ALA A 261 -0.74 -22.64 6.88
C ALA A 261 -0.56 -21.66 5.71
N SER A 262 -1.62 -20.93 5.40
CA SER A 262 -1.56 -19.81 4.46
C SER A 262 -0.94 -18.58 5.11
N VAL A 263 -0.18 -17.81 4.33
CA VAL A 263 0.39 -16.54 4.78
C VAL A 263 -0.70 -15.46 4.74
N THR A 264 -0.86 -14.76 5.85
CA THR A 264 -1.73 -13.57 5.92
C THR A 264 -0.99 -12.34 5.41
N ASN A 265 -1.66 -11.53 4.59
CA ASN A 265 -1.10 -10.28 4.11
C ASN A 265 -1.49 -9.12 5.01
N THR A 266 -0.56 -8.22 5.27
CA THR A 266 -0.81 -6.98 6.00
C THR A 266 -0.11 -5.80 5.31
N LYS A 267 -0.73 -4.61 5.34
CA LYS A 267 -0.13 -3.40 4.76
C LYS A 267 0.99 -2.83 5.64
N GLU A 268 0.80 -2.93 6.94
CA GLU A 268 1.74 -2.40 7.93
C GLU A 268 1.83 -3.36 9.12
N TRP A 269 2.98 -3.39 9.75
CA TRP A 269 3.18 -4.11 10.99
C TRP A 269 2.95 -3.19 12.18
N GLY A 270 1.85 -3.39 12.87
CA GLY A 270 1.44 -2.62 14.06
C GLY A 270 1.61 -3.38 15.39
N GLY A 271 2.42 -4.44 15.42
CA GLY A 271 2.64 -5.24 16.64
C GLY A 271 1.53 -6.25 16.96
N MET A 272 0.46 -6.33 16.14
CA MET A 272 -0.62 -7.30 16.34
C MET A 272 -0.36 -8.59 15.59
N HIS A 273 -0.44 -9.71 16.27
CA HIS A 273 -0.38 -11.04 15.66
C HIS A 273 -1.74 -11.40 15.07
N PRO A 274 -1.80 -11.86 13.82
CA PRO A 274 -3.02 -12.41 13.25
C PRO A 274 -3.45 -13.65 14.05
N ALA A 275 -4.74 -13.79 14.27
CA ALA A 275 -5.31 -14.84 15.13
C ALA A 275 -5.60 -16.17 14.40
N GLU A 276 -5.38 -16.25 13.07
CA GLU A 276 -5.93 -17.32 12.25
C GLU A 276 -5.16 -18.64 12.32
N ALA A 277 -3.81 -18.60 12.32
CA ALA A 277 -2.98 -19.79 12.42
C ALA A 277 -1.63 -19.47 13.07
N PHE A 278 -1.22 -20.24 14.04
CA PHE A 278 0.08 -20.12 14.68
C PHE A 278 0.54 -21.48 15.23
N LEU A 279 1.85 -21.69 15.29
CA LEU A 279 2.47 -22.82 15.97
C LEU A 279 2.76 -22.42 17.42
N LEU A 280 2.12 -23.06 18.39
CA LEU A 280 2.48 -22.89 19.80
C LEU A 280 3.62 -23.85 20.15
N VAL A 281 4.78 -23.29 20.50
CA VAL A 281 5.98 -24.02 20.90
C VAL A 281 6.16 -23.86 22.40
N PRO A 282 6.07 -24.95 23.19
CA PRO A 282 6.28 -24.91 24.65
C PRO A 282 7.70 -24.44 25.01
N TYR A 283 7.84 -23.86 26.20
CA TYR A 283 9.15 -23.38 26.68
C TYR A 283 10.21 -24.48 26.73
N ASP A 284 9.84 -25.74 26.95
CA ASP A 284 10.75 -26.88 27.01
C ASP A 284 11.44 -27.19 25.68
N PHE A 285 10.94 -26.61 24.56
CA PHE A 285 11.58 -26.69 23.25
C PHE A 285 12.65 -25.60 23.05
N CYS A 286 12.62 -24.57 23.88
CA CYS A 286 13.60 -23.47 23.79
C CYS A 286 14.85 -23.82 24.56
N SER A 287 16.02 -23.57 24.00
CA SER A 287 17.22 -23.37 24.82
C SER A 287 17.03 -22.05 25.59
N SER A 288 17.85 -21.78 26.59
CA SER A 288 17.65 -20.66 27.53
C SER A 288 17.34 -19.31 26.90
N THR A 289 17.81 -19.05 25.68
CA THR A 289 17.65 -17.75 24.99
C THR A 289 17.25 -17.85 23.52
N SER A 290 17.30 -19.04 22.91
CA SER A 290 17.08 -19.24 21.48
C SER A 290 16.23 -20.47 21.18
N LEU A 291 15.60 -20.45 20.02
CA LEU A 291 14.83 -21.56 19.46
C LEU A 291 15.23 -21.76 18.01
N THR A 292 15.49 -23.01 17.64
CA THR A 292 15.74 -23.40 16.25
C THR A 292 14.43 -23.79 15.58
N LEU A 293 14.14 -23.13 14.46
CA LEU A 293 12.98 -23.40 13.61
C LEU A 293 13.50 -23.76 12.21
N HIS A 294 12.83 -24.70 11.54
CA HIS A 294 12.96 -24.91 10.11
C HIS A 294 11.74 -24.31 9.45
N VAL A 295 11.95 -23.34 8.59
CA VAL A 295 10.90 -22.56 7.93
C VAL A 295 10.97 -22.79 6.43
N ALA A 296 9.83 -22.99 5.80
CA ALA A 296 9.71 -22.97 4.36
C ALA A 296 8.54 -22.05 3.97
N VAL A 297 8.74 -21.21 2.97
CA VAL A 297 7.71 -20.39 2.37
C VAL A 297 7.53 -20.83 0.93
N ALA A 298 6.31 -21.14 0.53
CA ALA A 298 5.97 -21.59 -0.81
C ALA A 298 5.01 -20.59 -1.48
N ARG A 299 5.09 -20.54 -2.81
CA ARG A 299 4.29 -19.69 -3.67
C ARG A 299 3.44 -20.56 -4.60
N SER A 300 2.15 -20.28 -4.70
CA SER A 300 1.24 -20.91 -5.66
C SER A 300 0.49 -19.85 -6.47
N ALA A 301 0.24 -20.13 -7.74
CA ALA A 301 -0.64 -19.29 -8.55
C ALA A 301 -2.05 -19.29 -7.94
N SER A 302 -2.70 -18.13 -7.90
CA SER A 302 -4.14 -18.05 -7.60
C SER A 302 -4.90 -18.66 -8.80
N VAL A 303 -5.68 -19.71 -8.56
CA VAL A 303 -6.59 -20.30 -9.54
C VAL A 303 -7.76 -19.37 -9.79
#